data_ee6d9fd37549470deee9da4c97095f3c
#
_entry.id   ee6d9fd37549470deee9da4c97095f3c
#
_cell.length_a   1.000
_cell.length_b   1.000
_cell.length_c   1.000
_cell.angle_alpha   90.00
_cell.angle_beta   90.00
_cell.angle_gamma   90.00
#
_symmetry.space_group_name_H-M   'P 1'
#
loop_
_entity.id
_entity.type
_entity.pdbx_description
1 polymer ?
#
loop_
_entity_poly.entity_id
_entity_poly.type
_entity_poly.pdbx_seq_one_letter_code
_entity_poly.pdbx_strand_id
1 'polypeptide(L)'
;AVSAEINPLLRVMKKGRIACGNKTVIISLLRKVFLIDTLIPVEQTELLMAVFGAFDENIKLLEHELEAPAISRGQEPKIAGEPENVGVATRTIGALLAMAGRGEAIGTQTVQYVIGLARENRESEVHTMSRDVLCITAKGKPVKAKTLGQKRYMEAIRKNTIVMGVGPAGTGKTYLAVAAAVAAFRDKQVSRIILTRPAVE
;
A
#
# COMPACT_ATOMS: atom_id res chain seq x y z
N ALA A 1 33.04 -22.49 -3.41
CA ALA A 1 34.23 -22.20 -2.58
C ALA A 1 34.35 -20.71 -2.20
N VAL A 2 33.50 -19.82 -2.75
CA VAL A 2 33.54 -18.36 -2.49
C VAL A 2 32.65 -17.97 -1.32
N SER A 3 31.76 -18.86 -0.86
CA SER A 3 30.76 -18.57 0.16
C SER A 3 31.24 -18.62 1.62
N ALA A 4 32.44 -19.17 1.85
CA ALA A 4 32.97 -19.38 3.21
C ALA A 4 33.78 -18.20 3.76
N GLU A 5 34.31 -17.32 2.88
CA GLU A 5 35.18 -16.20 3.28
C GLU A 5 34.42 -14.89 3.61
N ILE A 6 33.13 -14.79 3.28
CA ILE A 6 32.34 -13.56 3.49
C ILE A 6 31.83 -13.45 4.95
N ASN A 7 31.76 -14.56 5.65
CA ASN A 7 31.15 -14.63 7.00
C ASN A 7 31.91 -13.84 8.11
N PRO A 8 33.24 -13.72 8.12
CA PRO A 8 33.96 -12.93 9.12
C PRO A 8 33.76 -11.41 8.93
N LEU A 9 33.70 -10.95 7.67
CA LEU A 9 33.54 -9.54 7.34
C LEU A 9 32.14 -9.01 7.71
N LEU A 10 31.09 -9.80 7.50
CA LEU A 10 29.73 -9.49 7.93
C LEU A 10 29.59 -9.39 9.47
N ARG A 11 30.37 -10.16 10.21
CA ARG A 11 30.37 -10.12 11.68
C ARG A 11 31.04 -8.87 12.23
N VAL A 12 32.05 -8.32 11.55
CA VAL A 12 32.75 -7.09 11.91
C VAL A 12 31.88 -5.86 11.61
N MET A 13 31.10 -5.89 10.52
CA MET A 13 30.20 -4.80 10.14
C MET A 13 29.02 -4.62 11.10
N LYS A 14 28.52 -5.69 11.74
CA LYS A 14 27.46 -5.61 12.78
C LYS A 14 27.91 -4.95 14.08
N LYS A 15 29.20 -4.79 14.34
CA LYS A 15 29.76 -4.20 15.58
C LYS A 15 30.18 -2.73 15.50
N GLY A 16 29.92 -2.03 14.40
CA GLY A 16 29.85 -0.55 14.38
C GLY A 16 31.11 0.22 14.75
N ARG A 17 32.33 -0.35 14.64
CA ARG A 17 33.59 0.40 14.86
C ARG A 17 34.67 -0.07 13.92
N ILE A 18 34.88 0.64 12.83
CA ILE A 18 36.14 0.67 12.10
C ILE A 18 36.52 2.14 11.93
N ALA A 19 37.52 2.57 12.70
CA ALA A 19 38.15 3.85 12.52
C ALA A 19 39.30 3.70 11.52
N CYS A 20 39.18 4.28 10.33
CA CYS A 20 40.29 4.67 9.47
C CYS A 20 39.80 5.60 8.34
N GLY A 21 40.64 6.50 7.95
CA GLY A 21 40.41 7.74 7.23
C GLY A 21 39.91 7.73 5.78
N ASN A 22 39.21 6.72 5.26
CA ASN A 22 38.61 6.71 3.92
C ASN A 22 37.25 6.02 3.88
N LYS A 23 36.37 6.38 4.82
CA LYS A 23 35.08 5.73 5.06
C LYS A 23 34.07 5.84 3.91
N THR A 24 34.11 6.92 3.14
CA THR A 24 33.07 7.20 2.14
C THR A 24 33.16 6.32 0.90
N VAL A 25 34.36 5.95 0.48
CA VAL A 25 34.57 5.17 -0.75
C VAL A 25 34.25 3.68 -0.54
N ILE A 26 34.60 3.12 0.61
CA ILE A 26 34.36 1.69 0.90
C ILE A 26 32.86 1.42 1.11
N ILE A 27 32.15 2.33 1.80
CA ILE A 27 30.69 2.20 2.01
C ILE A 27 29.94 2.33 0.67
N SER A 28 30.37 3.23 -0.22
CA SER A 28 29.77 3.39 -1.54
C SER A 28 30.03 2.18 -2.46
N LEU A 29 31.20 1.57 -2.38
CA LEU A 29 31.54 0.35 -3.13
C LEU A 29 30.79 -0.88 -2.59
N LEU A 30 30.67 -1.03 -1.27
CA LEU A 30 29.90 -2.10 -0.64
C LEU A 30 28.39 -1.95 -0.89
N ARG A 31 27.84 -0.73 -0.93
CA ARG A 31 26.45 -0.49 -1.35
C ARG A 31 26.17 -0.98 -2.78
N LYS A 32 27.11 -0.82 -3.70
CA LYS A 32 26.97 -1.32 -5.09
C LYS A 32 27.00 -2.84 -5.22
N VAL A 33 27.66 -3.55 -4.31
CA VAL A 33 27.80 -5.02 -4.37
C VAL A 33 26.54 -5.75 -3.88
N PHE A 34 25.68 -5.09 -3.08
CA PHE A 34 24.43 -5.66 -2.54
C PHE A 34 23.16 -5.17 -3.24
N LEU A 35 23.27 -4.44 -4.35
CA LEU A 35 22.10 -4.03 -5.13
C LEU A 35 21.60 -5.22 -5.96
N ILE A 36 20.36 -5.58 -5.77
CA ILE A 36 19.67 -6.59 -6.57
C ILE A 36 18.75 -5.88 -7.56
N ASP A 37 18.76 -6.34 -8.79
CA ASP A 37 17.85 -5.91 -9.83
C ASP A 37 16.78 -6.98 -10.02
N THR A 38 15.52 -6.59 -9.90
CA THR A 38 14.40 -7.50 -10.14
C THR A 38 13.52 -6.96 -11.26
N LEU A 39 13.26 -7.79 -12.26
CA LEU A 39 12.31 -7.53 -13.33
C LEU A 39 10.92 -8.01 -12.88
N ILE A 40 9.91 -7.18 -13.07
CA ILE A 40 8.53 -7.57 -12.81
C ILE A 40 7.88 -7.86 -14.16
N PRO A 41 7.60 -9.14 -14.49
CA PRO A 41 6.91 -9.47 -15.72
C PRO A 41 5.46 -8.97 -15.65
N VAL A 42 5.05 -8.17 -16.61
CA VAL A 42 3.69 -7.67 -16.71
C VAL A 42 3.16 -7.96 -18.11
N GLU A 43 2.12 -8.77 -18.17
CA GLU A 43 1.51 -9.19 -19.43
C GLU A 43 0.69 -8.08 -20.11
N GLN A 44 0.25 -7.05 -19.36
CA GLN A 44 -0.64 -6.00 -19.85
C GLN A 44 -0.10 -4.61 -19.50
N THR A 45 0.33 -3.87 -20.51
CA THR A 45 0.86 -2.50 -20.36
C THR A 45 -0.17 -1.52 -19.77
N GLU A 46 -1.47 -1.74 -20.04
CA GLU A 46 -2.56 -0.92 -19.50
C GLU A 46 -2.63 -0.98 -17.96
N LEU A 47 -2.36 -2.14 -17.36
CA LEU A 47 -2.34 -2.29 -15.90
C LEU A 47 -1.16 -1.57 -15.28
N LEU A 48 -0.01 -1.53 -15.97
CA LEU A 48 1.14 -0.74 -15.53
C LEU A 48 0.82 0.76 -15.50
N MET A 49 0.17 1.28 -16.53
CA MET A 49 -0.24 2.68 -16.56
C MET A 49 -1.21 3.01 -15.41
N ALA A 50 -2.13 2.10 -15.09
CA ALA A 50 -3.05 2.27 -13.98
C ALA A 50 -2.32 2.26 -12.62
N VAL A 51 -1.29 1.44 -12.46
CA VAL A 51 -0.48 1.36 -11.24
C VAL A 51 0.44 2.57 -11.10
N PHE A 52 1.10 3.01 -12.18
CA PHE A 52 2.02 4.15 -12.15
C PHE A 52 1.30 5.48 -11.91
N GLY A 53 0.04 5.57 -12.32
CA GLY A 53 -0.77 6.78 -12.16
C GLY A 53 -0.42 7.87 -13.16
N ALA A 54 -1.13 9.02 -13.04
CA ALA A 54 -0.87 10.17 -13.91
C ALA A 54 0.54 10.71 -13.64
N PHE A 55 1.32 10.90 -14.72
CA PHE A 55 2.70 11.43 -14.64
C PHE A 55 3.64 10.63 -13.72
N ASP A 56 3.43 9.32 -13.59
CA ASP A 56 4.23 8.41 -12.76
C ASP A 56 4.26 8.79 -11.26
N GLU A 57 3.22 9.46 -10.76
CA GLU A 57 3.16 9.93 -9.37
C GLU A 57 3.26 8.80 -8.35
N ASN A 58 2.64 7.66 -8.65
CA ASN A 58 2.62 6.50 -7.76
C ASN A 58 3.98 5.79 -7.71
N ILE A 59 4.69 5.70 -8.86
CA ILE A 59 6.01 5.08 -8.89
C ILE A 59 7.04 5.95 -8.18
N LYS A 60 6.98 7.27 -8.37
CA LYS A 60 7.84 8.22 -7.65
C LYS A 60 7.64 8.14 -6.14
N LEU A 61 6.39 7.99 -5.70
CA LEU A 61 6.08 7.78 -4.29
C LEU A 61 6.70 6.48 -3.77
N LEU A 62 6.59 5.40 -4.54
CA LEU A 62 7.15 4.10 -4.19
C LEU A 62 8.68 4.15 -4.11
N GLU A 63 9.34 4.79 -5.09
CA GLU A 63 10.79 5.01 -5.09
C GLU A 63 11.26 5.78 -3.85
N HIS A 64 10.53 6.85 -3.51
CA HIS A 64 10.85 7.68 -2.34
C HIS A 64 10.66 6.93 -1.02
N GLU A 65 9.55 6.19 -0.88
CA GLU A 65 9.21 5.48 0.36
C GLU A 65 10.10 4.25 0.62
N LEU A 66 10.57 3.60 -0.43
CA LEU A 66 11.34 2.35 -0.34
C LEU A 66 12.83 2.53 -0.66
N GLU A 67 13.28 3.75 -0.99
CA GLU A 67 14.65 4.01 -1.44
C GLU A 67 15.11 3.03 -2.54
N ALA A 68 14.18 2.60 -3.40
CA ALA A 68 14.38 1.64 -4.45
C ALA A 68 14.00 2.26 -5.80
N PRO A 69 14.98 2.83 -6.55
CA PRO A 69 14.71 3.42 -7.86
C PRO A 69 14.12 2.38 -8.81
N ALA A 70 13.01 2.73 -9.44
CA ALA A 70 12.35 1.93 -10.44
C ALA A 70 12.62 2.51 -11.83
N ILE A 71 13.32 1.76 -12.67
CA ILE A 71 13.62 2.16 -14.04
C ILE A 71 12.54 1.55 -14.94
N SER A 72 11.59 2.37 -15.36
CA SER A 72 10.60 1.97 -16.37
C SER A 72 11.19 2.18 -17.76
N ARG A 73 11.84 1.16 -18.32
CA ARG A 73 12.26 1.12 -19.73
C ARG A 73 11.49 0.02 -20.45
N GLY A 74 10.44 0.40 -21.16
CA GLY A 74 9.61 -0.56 -21.93
C GLY A 74 8.51 -1.23 -21.08
N GLN A 75 8.22 -2.50 -21.37
CA GLN A 75 7.10 -3.25 -20.77
C GLN A 75 7.42 -3.88 -19.40
N GLU A 76 8.68 -3.88 -19.00
CA GLU A 76 9.11 -4.52 -17.75
C GLU A 76 9.77 -3.49 -16.83
N PRO A 77 9.09 -3.06 -15.77
CA PRO A 77 9.70 -2.20 -14.76
C PRO A 77 10.80 -2.96 -14.02
N LYS A 78 11.99 -2.34 -13.98
CA LYS A 78 13.15 -2.85 -13.27
C LYS A 78 13.31 -2.09 -11.96
N ILE A 79 13.33 -2.80 -10.85
CA ILE A 79 13.56 -2.22 -9.54
C ILE A 79 14.98 -2.59 -9.09
N ALA A 80 15.73 -1.57 -8.68
CA ALA A 80 17.08 -1.73 -8.18
C ALA A 80 17.16 -1.22 -6.74
N GLY A 81 17.85 -1.94 -5.87
CA GLY A 81 17.99 -1.48 -4.48
C GLY A 81 18.51 -2.54 -3.53
N GLU A 82 18.44 -2.26 -2.24
CA GLU A 82 18.74 -3.24 -1.21
C GLU A 82 17.73 -4.41 -1.26
N PRO A 83 18.14 -5.65 -1.00
CA PRO A 83 17.30 -6.84 -1.14
C PRO A 83 15.95 -6.74 -0.40
N GLU A 84 15.97 -6.15 0.80
CA GLU A 84 14.78 -5.97 1.62
C GLU A 84 13.79 -5.00 0.95
N ASN A 85 14.27 -3.84 0.51
CA ASN A 85 13.48 -2.81 -0.15
C ASN A 85 12.93 -3.28 -1.50
N VAL A 86 13.75 -3.98 -2.30
CA VAL A 86 13.32 -4.59 -3.57
C VAL A 86 12.24 -5.64 -3.32
N GLY A 87 12.38 -6.46 -2.27
CA GLY A 87 11.37 -7.44 -1.89
C GLY A 87 10.02 -6.78 -1.53
N VAL A 88 10.05 -5.70 -0.74
CA VAL A 88 8.83 -4.94 -0.41
C VAL A 88 8.23 -4.28 -1.66
N ALA A 89 9.05 -3.67 -2.52
CA ALA A 89 8.61 -3.03 -3.75
C ALA A 89 7.95 -4.04 -4.70
N THR A 90 8.55 -5.22 -4.88
CA THR A 90 7.99 -6.29 -5.73
C THR A 90 6.64 -6.77 -5.23
N ARG A 91 6.50 -7.01 -3.91
CA ARG A 91 5.21 -7.39 -3.31
C ARG A 91 4.17 -6.28 -3.45
N THR A 92 4.57 -5.03 -3.23
CA THR A 92 3.69 -3.86 -3.39
C THR A 92 3.16 -3.76 -4.81
N ILE A 93 4.03 -3.81 -5.82
CA ILE A 93 3.64 -3.71 -7.22
C ILE A 93 2.76 -4.91 -7.62
N GLY A 94 3.09 -6.11 -7.18
CA GLY A 94 2.25 -7.30 -7.41
C GLY A 94 0.83 -7.14 -6.86
N ALA A 95 0.70 -6.62 -5.63
CA ALA A 95 -0.60 -6.34 -5.03
C ALA A 95 -1.37 -5.24 -5.78
N LEU A 96 -0.69 -4.16 -6.20
CA LEU A 96 -1.30 -3.07 -6.97
C LEU A 96 -1.75 -3.55 -8.36
N LEU A 97 -0.96 -4.38 -9.05
CA LEU A 97 -1.35 -4.99 -10.32
C LEU A 97 -2.59 -5.86 -10.17
N ALA A 98 -2.67 -6.65 -9.10
CA ALA A 98 -3.85 -7.45 -8.80
C ALA A 98 -5.09 -6.58 -8.52
N MET A 99 -4.94 -5.38 -7.91
CA MET A 99 -6.02 -4.41 -7.73
C MET A 99 -6.43 -3.79 -9.08
N ALA A 100 -5.46 -3.36 -9.90
CA ALA A 100 -5.71 -2.82 -11.23
C ALA A 100 -6.45 -3.81 -12.13
N GLY A 101 -6.06 -5.09 -12.11
CA GLY A 101 -6.74 -6.16 -12.85
C GLY A 101 -8.19 -6.37 -12.45
N ARG A 102 -8.59 -5.94 -11.25
CA ARG A 102 -10.00 -5.92 -10.79
C ARG A 102 -10.73 -4.61 -11.11
N GLY A 103 -10.09 -3.69 -11.84
CA GLY A 103 -10.66 -2.38 -12.17
C GLY A 103 -10.74 -1.41 -10.99
N GLU A 104 -9.93 -1.61 -9.94
CA GLU A 104 -9.87 -0.71 -8.80
C GLU A 104 -9.03 0.53 -9.13
N ALA A 105 -9.51 1.71 -8.75
CA ALA A 105 -8.75 2.95 -8.92
C ALA A 105 -7.59 2.99 -7.92
N ILE A 106 -6.38 3.12 -8.43
CA ILE A 106 -5.16 3.22 -7.62
C ILE A 106 -4.79 4.69 -7.50
N GLY A 107 -4.76 5.18 -6.28
CA GLY A 107 -4.29 6.53 -5.96
C GLY A 107 -3.16 6.48 -4.94
N THR A 108 -2.49 7.60 -4.71
CA THR A 108 -1.33 7.73 -3.80
C THR A 108 -1.60 7.16 -2.40
N GLN A 109 -2.80 7.40 -1.83
CA GLN A 109 -3.20 6.83 -0.54
C GLN A 109 -3.27 5.30 -0.55
N THR A 110 -3.73 4.71 -1.66
CA THR A 110 -3.77 3.25 -1.83
C THR A 110 -2.36 2.69 -1.90
N VAL A 111 -1.47 3.34 -2.64
CA VAL A 111 -0.05 2.94 -2.74
C VAL A 111 0.62 2.97 -1.37
N GLN A 112 0.52 4.07 -0.62
CA GLN A 112 1.08 4.16 0.74
C GLN A 112 0.55 3.06 1.67
N TYR A 113 -0.75 2.79 1.59
CA TYR A 113 -1.36 1.75 2.39
C TYR A 113 -0.83 0.35 2.05
N VAL A 114 -0.70 0.03 0.75
CA VAL A 114 -0.16 -1.26 0.29
C VAL A 114 1.31 -1.41 0.63
N ILE A 115 2.12 -0.34 0.56
CA ILE A 115 3.51 -0.32 1.04
C ILE A 115 3.56 -0.72 2.53
N GLY A 116 2.69 -0.12 3.36
CA GLY A 116 2.61 -0.46 4.78
C GLY A 116 2.30 -1.94 5.01
N LEU A 117 1.34 -2.51 4.29
CA LEU A 117 1.01 -3.93 4.36
C LEU A 117 2.16 -4.84 3.87
N ALA A 118 2.84 -4.44 2.80
CA ALA A 118 3.97 -5.21 2.26
C ALA A 118 5.17 -5.23 3.20
N ARG A 119 5.41 -4.14 3.96
CA ARG A 119 6.42 -4.10 5.03
C ARG A 119 6.10 -5.09 6.17
N GLU A 120 4.81 -5.31 6.45
CA GLU A 120 4.32 -6.27 7.45
C GLU A 120 4.11 -7.69 6.89
N ASN A 121 4.42 -7.95 5.62
CA ASN A 121 4.14 -9.20 4.89
C ASN A 121 2.64 -9.58 4.90
N ARG A 122 1.75 -8.59 4.81
CA ARG A 122 0.29 -8.72 4.87
C ARG A 122 -0.40 -8.28 3.59
N GLU A 123 0.31 -8.18 2.48
CA GLU A 123 -0.22 -7.75 1.19
C GLU A 123 -1.36 -8.66 0.68
N SER A 124 -1.38 -9.93 1.08
CA SER A 124 -2.47 -10.85 0.74
C SER A 124 -3.83 -10.41 1.27
N GLU A 125 -3.87 -9.61 2.32
CA GLU A 125 -5.11 -9.09 2.90
C GLU A 125 -5.81 -8.07 1.98
N VAL A 126 -5.09 -7.47 1.04
CA VAL A 126 -5.65 -6.60 -0.01
C VAL A 126 -6.71 -7.34 -0.84
N HIS A 127 -6.52 -8.64 -1.08
CA HIS A 127 -7.48 -9.45 -1.85
C HIS A 127 -8.83 -9.62 -1.14
N THR A 128 -8.87 -9.50 0.18
CA THR A 128 -10.10 -9.68 0.97
C THR A 128 -10.94 -8.40 1.06
N MET A 129 -10.37 -7.24 0.72
CA MET A 129 -11.04 -5.95 0.88
C MET A 129 -12.03 -5.60 -0.24
N SER A 130 -11.85 -6.11 -1.45
CA SER A 130 -12.53 -5.63 -2.65
C SER A 130 -13.92 -6.24 -2.89
N ARG A 131 -14.36 -7.23 -2.12
CA ARG A 131 -15.60 -7.96 -2.39
C ARG A 131 -16.88 -7.30 -1.85
N ASP A 132 -16.77 -6.49 -0.80
CA ASP A 132 -17.93 -5.95 -0.10
C ASP A 132 -18.27 -4.52 -0.57
N VAL A 133 -19.25 -4.38 -1.47
CA VAL A 133 -19.85 -3.09 -1.80
C VAL A 133 -20.85 -2.72 -0.70
N LEU A 134 -20.66 -1.57 -0.05
CA LEU A 134 -21.58 -1.07 0.98
C LEU A 134 -22.84 -0.46 0.37
N CYS A 135 -22.65 0.44 -0.58
CA CYS A 135 -23.72 1.05 -1.36
C CYS A 135 -23.18 1.58 -2.70
N ILE A 136 -24.11 2.00 -3.58
CA ILE A 136 -23.76 2.67 -4.84
C ILE A 136 -24.18 4.14 -4.69
N THR A 137 -23.26 5.05 -5.01
CA THR A 137 -23.51 6.50 -5.00
C THR A 137 -24.49 6.90 -6.12
N ALA A 138 -25.06 8.10 -6.06
CA ALA A 138 -25.92 8.64 -7.12
C ALA A 138 -25.24 8.73 -8.50
N LYS A 139 -23.88 8.79 -8.53
CA LYS A 139 -23.07 8.77 -9.75
C LYS A 139 -22.70 7.37 -10.21
N GLY A 140 -23.34 6.31 -9.68
CA GLY A 140 -23.06 4.91 -10.04
C GLY A 140 -21.74 4.34 -9.48
N LYS A 141 -21.01 5.07 -8.63
CA LYS A 141 -19.73 4.58 -8.07
C LYS A 141 -19.98 3.73 -6.83
N PRO A 142 -19.42 2.50 -6.75
CA PRO A 142 -19.54 1.67 -5.56
C PRO A 142 -18.70 2.22 -4.40
N VAL A 143 -19.29 2.24 -3.20
CA VAL A 143 -18.60 2.54 -1.95
C VAL A 143 -18.11 1.23 -1.35
N LYS A 144 -16.79 1.10 -1.23
CA LYS A 144 -16.10 -0.07 -0.70
C LYS A 144 -15.10 0.33 0.39
N ALA A 145 -14.73 -0.60 1.25
CA ALA A 145 -13.61 -0.42 2.15
C ALA A 145 -12.29 -0.34 1.36
N LYS A 146 -11.48 0.66 1.62
CA LYS A 146 -10.14 0.84 1.03
C LYS A 146 -9.02 0.38 1.95
N THR A 147 -9.33 0.13 3.22
CA THR A 147 -8.38 -0.33 4.24
C THR A 147 -9.01 -1.39 5.12
N LEU A 148 -8.19 -2.20 5.79
CA LEU A 148 -8.68 -3.19 6.76
C LEU A 148 -9.42 -2.56 7.94
N GLY A 149 -8.95 -1.40 8.42
CA GLY A 149 -9.63 -0.65 9.47
C GLY A 149 -11.04 -0.22 9.04
N GLN A 150 -11.20 0.26 7.80
CA GLN A 150 -12.50 0.57 7.22
C GLN A 150 -13.39 -0.67 7.09
N LYS A 151 -12.83 -1.81 6.66
CA LYS A 151 -13.58 -3.08 6.58
C LYS A 151 -14.09 -3.50 7.95
N ARG A 152 -13.22 -3.52 8.97
CA ARG A 152 -13.60 -3.84 10.36
C ARG A 152 -14.68 -2.89 10.89
N TYR A 153 -14.58 -1.59 10.56
CA TYR A 153 -15.58 -0.61 10.94
C TYR A 153 -16.94 -0.88 10.29
N MET A 154 -16.97 -1.19 8.99
CA MET A 154 -18.20 -1.57 8.29
C MET A 154 -18.83 -2.86 8.86
N GLU A 155 -18.02 -3.85 9.16
CA GLU A 155 -18.48 -5.09 9.81
C GLU A 155 -19.03 -4.84 11.21
N ALA A 156 -18.37 -3.96 11.98
CA ALA A 156 -18.86 -3.56 13.30
C ALA A 156 -20.23 -2.87 13.21
N ILE A 157 -20.43 -1.95 12.25
CA ILE A 157 -21.72 -1.29 12.03
C ILE A 157 -22.83 -2.30 11.69
N ARG A 158 -22.52 -3.33 10.90
CA ARG A 158 -23.51 -4.36 10.54
C ARG A 158 -23.89 -5.28 11.70
N LYS A 159 -22.98 -5.52 12.64
CA LYS A 159 -23.16 -6.50 13.73
C LYS A 159 -23.65 -5.90 15.04
N ASN A 160 -23.49 -4.60 15.26
CA ASN A 160 -23.73 -3.97 16.54
C ASN A 160 -24.70 -2.79 16.42
N THR A 161 -25.52 -2.61 17.45
CA THR A 161 -26.50 -1.51 17.52
C THR A 161 -25.82 -0.15 17.69
N ILE A 162 -24.71 -0.10 18.44
CA ILE A 162 -23.95 1.13 18.71
C ILE A 162 -22.50 0.87 18.35
N VAL A 163 -21.92 1.77 17.56
CA VAL A 163 -20.53 1.69 17.13
C VAL A 163 -19.85 3.05 17.29
N MET A 164 -18.71 3.06 17.96
CA MET A 164 -17.88 4.24 18.13
C MET A 164 -16.64 4.16 17.21
N GLY A 165 -16.56 5.07 16.23
CA GLY A 165 -15.41 5.14 15.31
C GLY A 165 -14.38 6.14 15.82
N VAL A 166 -13.24 5.67 16.33
CA VAL A 166 -12.11 6.49 16.80
C VAL A 166 -10.95 6.39 15.83
N GLY A 167 -10.30 7.51 15.55
CA GLY A 167 -9.13 7.54 14.67
C GLY A 167 -8.85 8.93 14.08
N PRO A 168 -7.73 9.12 13.35
CA PRO A 168 -7.32 10.39 12.77
C PRO A 168 -8.35 10.99 11.80
N ALA A 169 -8.26 12.30 11.57
CA ALA A 169 -9.06 12.98 10.55
C ALA A 169 -8.76 12.39 9.15
N GLY A 170 -9.72 12.51 8.23
CA GLY A 170 -9.52 12.06 6.84
C GLY A 170 -9.60 10.54 6.59
N THR A 171 -9.72 9.69 7.60
CA THR A 171 -9.77 8.23 7.45
C THR A 171 -11.12 7.67 6.95
N GLY A 172 -12.09 8.53 6.63
CA GLY A 172 -13.38 8.12 6.06
C GLY A 172 -14.43 7.65 7.04
N LYS A 173 -14.25 7.82 8.36
CA LYS A 173 -15.19 7.36 9.40
C LYS A 173 -16.64 7.83 9.16
N THR A 174 -16.82 9.14 9.07
CA THR A 174 -18.15 9.74 8.84
C THR A 174 -18.74 9.35 7.48
N TYR A 175 -17.88 9.32 6.44
CA TYR A 175 -18.31 8.93 5.10
C TYR A 175 -18.86 7.50 5.07
N LEU A 176 -18.17 6.55 5.69
CA LEU A 176 -18.60 5.15 5.75
C LEU A 176 -19.84 4.97 6.65
N ALA A 177 -19.94 5.71 7.76
CA ALA A 177 -21.13 5.70 8.62
C ALA A 177 -22.37 6.17 7.85
N VAL A 178 -22.27 7.29 7.12
CA VAL A 178 -23.37 7.80 6.28
C VAL A 178 -23.70 6.81 5.16
N ALA A 179 -22.70 6.24 4.50
CA ALA A 179 -22.92 5.24 3.46
C ALA A 179 -23.64 3.99 3.99
N ALA A 180 -23.28 3.53 5.20
CA ALA A 180 -23.96 2.42 5.88
C ALA A 180 -25.41 2.78 6.25
N ALA A 181 -25.64 3.99 6.77
CA ALA A 181 -26.99 4.48 7.08
C ALA A 181 -27.87 4.55 5.83
N VAL A 182 -27.33 5.04 4.70
CA VAL A 182 -28.03 5.09 3.41
C VAL A 182 -28.34 3.68 2.90
N ALA A 183 -27.41 2.72 3.04
CA ALA A 183 -27.67 1.33 2.70
C ALA A 183 -28.83 0.75 3.52
N ALA A 184 -28.79 0.88 4.84
CA ALA A 184 -29.82 0.41 5.75
C ALA A 184 -31.20 1.08 5.48
N PHE A 185 -31.20 2.35 5.10
CA PHE A 185 -32.43 3.06 4.71
C PHE A 185 -33.01 2.54 3.39
N ARG A 186 -32.16 2.32 2.38
CA ARG A 186 -32.56 1.74 1.07
C ARG A 186 -33.12 0.33 1.23
N ASP A 187 -32.50 -0.46 2.11
CA ASP A 187 -32.92 -1.83 2.42
C ASP A 187 -34.12 -1.88 3.37
N LYS A 188 -34.71 -0.71 3.70
CA LYS A 188 -35.88 -0.54 4.62
C LYS A 188 -35.64 -1.14 6.02
N GLN A 189 -34.37 -1.27 6.44
CA GLN A 189 -34.03 -1.71 7.80
C GLN A 189 -34.32 -0.60 8.83
N VAL A 190 -34.27 0.66 8.40
CA VAL A 190 -34.57 1.83 9.21
C VAL A 190 -35.54 2.75 8.48
N SER A 191 -36.39 3.45 9.23
CA SER A 191 -37.45 4.36 8.70
C SER A 191 -36.93 5.78 8.45
N ARG A 192 -35.82 6.18 9.09
CA ARG A 192 -35.21 7.52 8.97
C ARG A 192 -33.74 7.50 9.33
N ILE A 193 -33.01 8.50 8.83
CA ILE A 193 -31.62 8.77 9.18
C ILE A 193 -31.58 10.08 9.97
N ILE A 194 -30.94 10.09 11.13
CA ILE A 194 -30.70 11.28 11.94
C ILE A 194 -29.23 11.57 11.98
N LEU A 195 -28.84 12.76 11.52
CA LEU A 195 -27.45 13.23 11.56
C LEU A 195 -27.35 14.32 12.63
N THR A 196 -26.48 14.09 13.61
CA THR A 196 -26.20 15.07 14.66
C THR A 196 -24.74 15.46 14.64
N ARG A 197 -24.46 16.72 14.86
CA ARG A 197 -23.13 17.26 15.03
C ARG A 197 -23.14 18.23 16.20
N PRO A 198 -22.19 18.16 17.14
CA PRO A 198 -22.04 19.18 18.16
C PRO A 198 -21.87 20.56 17.52
N ALA A 199 -22.53 21.57 18.05
CA ALA A 199 -22.20 22.95 17.73
C ALA A 199 -20.81 23.20 18.31
N VAL A 200 -19.87 23.55 17.44
CA VAL A 200 -18.53 23.98 17.86
C VAL A 200 -18.61 25.50 17.91
N GLU A 201 -18.53 26.05 19.12
CA GLU A 201 -18.30 27.47 19.34
C GLU A 201 -16.81 27.81 19.06
#